data_ca40f4b7334d8803dec447ee4a388029
#
_entry.id   ca40f4b7334d8803dec447ee4a388029
#
_cell.length_a   1.000
_cell.length_b   1.000
_cell.length_c   1.000
_cell.angle_alpha   90.00
_cell.angle_beta   90.00
_cell.angle_gamma   90.00
#
_symmetry.space_group_name_H-M   'P 1'
#
loop_
_entity.id
_entity.type
_entity.pdbx_description
1 polymer ?
#
loop_
_entity_poly.entity_id
_entity_poly.type
_entity_poly.pdbx_seq_one_letter_code
_entity_poly.pdbx_strand_id
1 'polypeptide(L)'
;WVEGKDSEGKRRKKRISAVSEDSAVKKAEAGGLVGPFKVEAAPLDPPTERQLALAERKDFSVPEGCTKEDLGAMISRDIDFDGDIDPDPGIVQYAKDCEVCFSSFVGESGLLQCMISQLSLRDKAVLFAYAVSLSRSGDRRFRDPRISEKVRAFEHFADLVASDPALKKSLEERGLNDFKNPNARSKVYKAVMSCL
;
A
#
# COMPACT_ATOMS: atom_id res chain seq x y z
N TRP A 1 8.09 1.38 17.90
CA TRP A 1 8.64 2.72 18.13
C TRP A 1 10.07 2.80 17.62
N VAL A 2 10.41 3.88 16.93
CA VAL A 2 11.80 4.19 16.58
C VAL A 2 12.18 5.50 17.25
N GLU A 3 13.25 5.48 18.05
CA GLU A 3 13.87 6.65 18.65
C GLU A 3 15.12 7.01 17.86
N GLY A 4 15.30 8.29 17.56
CA GLY A 4 16.43 8.86 16.85
C GLY A 4 16.55 10.34 17.15
N LYS A 5 17.36 11.07 16.37
CA LYS A 5 17.49 12.53 16.46
C LYS A 5 16.82 13.20 15.28
N ASP A 6 16.23 14.37 15.48
CA ASP A 6 15.78 15.22 14.38
C ASP A 6 16.96 16.04 13.79
N SER A 7 16.67 16.83 12.77
CA SER A 7 17.66 17.71 12.12
C SER A 7 18.30 18.75 13.05
N GLU A 8 17.67 19.02 14.21
CA GLU A 8 18.19 19.92 15.25
C GLU A 8 18.99 19.16 16.33
N GLY A 9 19.17 17.84 16.19
CA GLY A 9 19.85 16.97 17.14
C GLY A 9 19.04 16.61 18.39
N LYS A 10 17.74 16.97 18.45
CA LYS A 10 16.84 16.62 19.55
C LYS A 10 16.37 15.18 19.43
N ARG A 11 16.32 14.45 20.54
CA ARG A 11 15.74 13.10 20.57
C ARG A 11 14.25 13.14 20.24
N ARG A 12 13.83 12.26 19.34
CA ARG A 12 12.44 12.05 18.96
C ARG A 12 12.12 10.55 18.96
N LYS A 13 10.91 10.22 19.41
CA LYS A 13 10.37 8.86 19.35
C LYS A 13 9.12 8.88 18.46
N LYS A 14 9.14 8.09 17.37
CA LYS A 14 8.02 7.99 16.42
C LYS A 14 7.48 6.56 16.41
N ARG A 15 6.15 6.42 16.32
CA ARG A 15 5.51 5.13 16.03
C ARG A 15 5.53 4.93 14.51
N ILE A 16 6.10 3.82 14.07
CA ILE A 16 6.27 3.51 12.65
C ILE A 16 5.74 2.10 12.42
N SER A 17 4.81 1.95 11.48
CA SER A 17 4.36 0.63 11.03
C SER A 17 5.37 0.08 10.03
N ALA A 18 5.95 -1.07 10.35
CA ALA A 18 6.96 -1.73 9.53
C ALA A 18 6.88 -3.25 9.73
N VAL A 19 7.32 -3.99 8.73
CA VAL A 19 7.35 -5.46 8.76
C VAL A 19 8.59 -6.02 9.47
N SER A 20 9.62 -5.18 9.66
CA SER A 20 10.88 -5.52 10.35
C SER A 20 11.49 -4.28 11.01
N GLU A 21 12.46 -4.48 11.91
CA GLU A 21 13.22 -3.39 12.53
C GLU A 21 13.99 -2.58 11.48
N ASP A 22 14.63 -3.24 10.51
CA ASP A 22 15.34 -2.58 9.41
C ASP A 22 14.42 -1.70 8.57
N SER A 23 13.21 -2.20 8.27
CA SER A 23 12.18 -1.43 7.57
C SER A 23 11.71 -0.23 8.39
N ALA A 24 11.58 -0.40 9.72
CA ALA A 24 11.23 0.70 10.61
C ALA A 24 12.29 1.80 10.63
N VAL A 25 13.59 1.42 10.65
CA VAL A 25 14.72 2.36 10.60
C VAL A 25 14.72 3.12 9.27
N LYS A 26 14.64 2.43 8.13
CA LYS A 26 14.56 3.06 6.80
C LYS A 26 13.42 4.08 6.69
N LYS A 27 12.23 3.71 7.19
CA LYS A 27 11.07 4.62 7.23
C LYS A 27 11.30 5.81 8.18
N ALA A 28 12.01 5.61 9.29
CA ALA A 28 12.38 6.67 10.22
C ALA A 28 13.34 7.68 9.58
N GLU A 29 14.36 7.19 8.87
CA GLU A 29 15.33 8.01 8.12
C GLU A 29 14.64 8.81 7.02
N ALA A 30 13.78 8.17 6.22
CA ALA A 30 12.96 8.84 5.22
C ALA A 30 12.03 9.90 5.85
N GLY A 31 11.60 9.69 7.10
CA GLY A 31 10.83 10.64 7.90
C GLY A 31 11.65 11.72 8.62
N GLY A 32 12.95 11.84 8.30
CA GLY A 32 13.84 12.88 8.80
C GLY A 32 14.45 12.61 10.18
N LEU A 33 14.43 11.36 10.66
CA LEU A 33 15.21 10.98 11.85
C LEU A 33 16.62 10.54 11.44
N VAL A 34 17.58 10.81 12.30
CA VAL A 34 19.01 10.47 12.16
C VAL A 34 19.44 9.59 13.33
N GLY A 35 20.28 8.58 13.06
CA GLY A 35 20.80 7.66 14.07
C GLY A 35 21.72 8.32 15.12
N PRO A 36 22.12 7.57 16.15
CA PRO A 36 21.82 6.14 16.33
C PRO A 36 20.35 5.89 16.67
N PHE A 37 19.80 4.79 16.15
CA PHE A 37 18.41 4.41 16.35
C PHE A 37 18.26 3.39 17.48
N LYS A 38 17.17 3.52 18.24
CA LYS A 38 16.68 2.48 19.15
C LYS A 38 15.31 2.07 18.66
N VAL A 39 15.12 0.79 18.36
CA VAL A 39 13.86 0.21 17.92
C VAL A 39 13.24 -0.60 19.05
N GLU A 40 11.98 -0.38 19.32
CA GLU A 40 11.19 -1.11 20.31
C GLU A 40 9.85 -1.52 19.69
N ALA A 41 9.47 -2.77 19.85
CA ALA A 41 8.14 -3.22 19.46
C ALA A 41 7.06 -2.42 20.22
N ALA A 42 6.11 -1.84 19.51
CA ALA A 42 4.95 -1.24 20.13
C ALA A 42 3.89 -2.31 20.42
N PRO A 43 3.18 -2.24 21.56
CA PRO A 43 2.01 -3.08 21.74
C PRO A 43 0.99 -2.81 20.64
N LEU A 44 0.32 -3.85 20.20
CA LEU A 44 -0.78 -3.73 19.24
C LEU A 44 -1.95 -3.04 19.94
N ASP A 45 -2.56 -2.07 19.28
CA ASP A 45 -3.73 -1.39 19.82
C ASP A 45 -4.94 -2.33 19.78
N PRO A 46 -5.68 -2.49 20.86
CA PRO A 46 -6.95 -3.19 20.84
C PRO A 46 -7.97 -2.40 20.00
N PRO A 47 -9.04 -3.05 19.51
CA PRO A 47 -10.15 -2.37 18.86
C PRO A 47 -10.71 -1.24 19.72
N THR A 48 -11.10 -0.15 19.09
CA THR A 48 -11.74 0.96 19.78
C THR A 48 -13.20 0.61 20.12
N GLU A 49 -13.76 1.21 21.18
CA GLU A 49 -15.19 1.05 21.54
C GLU A 49 -16.11 1.35 20.35
N ARG A 50 -15.78 2.36 19.54
CA ARG A 50 -16.56 2.71 18.35
C ARG A 50 -16.52 1.60 17.30
N GLN A 51 -15.39 0.96 17.08
CA GLN A 51 -15.26 -0.18 16.16
C GLN A 51 -16.04 -1.39 16.68
N LEU A 52 -15.94 -1.69 17.99
CA LEU A 52 -16.68 -2.78 18.61
C LEU A 52 -18.21 -2.55 18.52
N ALA A 53 -18.69 -1.35 18.83
CA ALA A 53 -20.10 -1.01 18.71
C ALA A 53 -20.59 -1.08 17.24
N LEU A 54 -19.72 -0.76 16.27
CA LEU A 54 -20.06 -0.91 14.85
C LEU A 54 -20.10 -2.37 14.43
N ALA A 55 -19.14 -3.17 14.90
CA ALA A 55 -19.09 -4.61 14.64
C ALA A 55 -20.35 -5.31 15.19
N GLU A 56 -20.75 -5.00 16.43
CA GLU A 56 -21.97 -5.52 17.06
C GLU A 56 -23.22 -5.15 16.24
N ARG A 57 -23.33 -3.89 15.85
CA ARG A 57 -24.47 -3.39 15.05
C ARG A 57 -24.57 -4.05 13.67
N LYS A 58 -23.42 -4.47 13.12
CA LYS A 58 -23.29 -5.11 11.80
C LYS A 58 -23.26 -6.64 11.89
N ASP A 59 -23.40 -7.20 13.08
CA ASP A 59 -23.33 -8.65 13.36
C ASP A 59 -22.01 -9.31 12.90
N PHE A 60 -20.90 -8.57 13.08
CA PHE A 60 -19.56 -9.12 12.82
C PHE A 60 -19.07 -9.95 13.99
N SER A 61 -18.61 -11.16 13.71
CA SER A 61 -17.83 -11.94 14.67
C SER A 61 -16.42 -11.34 14.77
N VAL A 62 -16.09 -10.75 15.91
CA VAL A 62 -14.75 -10.19 16.17
C VAL A 62 -13.86 -11.31 16.70
N PRO A 63 -12.77 -11.71 15.99
CA PRO A 63 -11.87 -12.75 16.45
C PRO A 63 -11.18 -12.39 17.77
N GLU A 64 -10.87 -13.40 18.59
CA GLU A 64 -10.05 -13.19 19.79
C GLU A 64 -8.66 -12.67 19.40
N GLY A 65 -8.15 -11.70 20.15
CA GLY A 65 -6.88 -11.05 19.84
C GLY A 65 -6.88 -10.10 18.64
N CYS A 66 -8.06 -9.83 18.06
CA CYS A 66 -8.22 -8.88 16.97
C CYS A 66 -7.68 -7.50 17.38
N THR A 67 -6.88 -6.89 16.50
CA THR A 67 -6.35 -5.55 16.71
C THR A 67 -7.27 -4.47 16.16
N LYS A 68 -6.97 -3.22 16.48
CA LYS A 68 -7.65 -2.05 15.91
C LYS A 68 -7.56 -2.03 14.38
N GLU A 69 -6.39 -2.37 13.83
CA GLU A 69 -6.14 -2.43 12.40
C GLU A 69 -6.93 -3.58 11.75
N ASP A 70 -6.99 -4.75 12.41
CA ASP A 70 -7.73 -5.90 11.89
C ASP A 70 -9.22 -5.63 11.83
N LEU A 71 -9.81 -5.13 12.93
CA LEU A 71 -11.22 -4.79 12.94
C LEU A 71 -11.53 -3.62 11.98
N GLY A 72 -10.59 -2.67 11.84
CA GLY A 72 -10.68 -1.61 10.83
C GLY A 72 -10.75 -2.17 9.41
N ALA A 73 -9.90 -3.15 9.10
CA ALA A 73 -9.88 -3.81 7.78
C ALA A 73 -11.18 -4.58 7.50
N MET A 74 -11.70 -5.33 8.48
CA MET A 74 -12.99 -6.04 8.37
C MET A 74 -14.14 -5.07 8.10
N ILE A 75 -14.20 -3.97 8.87
CA ILE A 75 -15.23 -2.92 8.72
C ILE A 75 -15.14 -2.26 7.33
N SER A 76 -13.93 -1.87 6.90
CA SER A 76 -13.75 -1.24 5.59
C SER A 76 -14.12 -2.17 4.45
N ARG A 77 -13.82 -3.47 4.59
CA ARG A 77 -14.20 -4.48 3.59
C ARG A 77 -15.72 -4.56 3.41
N ASP A 78 -16.48 -4.46 4.49
CA ASP A 78 -17.94 -4.52 4.43
C ASP A 78 -18.60 -3.21 3.99
N ILE A 79 -18.07 -2.06 4.44
CA ILE A 79 -18.70 -0.75 4.26
C ILE A 79 -18.14 0.00 3.05
N ASP A 80 -16.81 0.12 2.98
CA ASP A 80 -16.14 0.96 1.98
C ASP A 80 -15.94 0.21 0.66
N PHE A 81 -15.84 -1.12 0.74
CA PHE A 81 -15.53 -2.00 -0.38
C PHE A 81 -16.54 -3.14 -0.49
N ASP A 82 -17.83 -2.82 -0.42
CA ASP A 82 -18.91 -3.80 -0.51
C ASP A 82 -18.73 -4.74 -1.71
N GLY A 83 -18.83 -6.04 -1.45
CA GLY A 83 -18.54 -7.08 -2.44
C GLY A 83 -17.05 -7.29 -2.73
N ASP A 84 -16.13 -6.75 -1.89
CA ASP A 84 -14.69 -6.93 -2.08
C ASP A 84 -14.29 -8.40 -1.94
N ILE A 85 -13.50 -8.88 -2.89
CA ILE A 85 -13.05 -10.26 -2.98
C ILE A 85 -11.77 -10.48 -2.20
N ASP A 86 -11.44 -11.74 -1.91
CA ASP A 86 -10.14 -12.07 -1.36
C ASP A 86 -9.03 -11.75 -2.38
N PRO A 87 -7.91 -11.14 -1.93
CA PRO A 87 -6.82 -10.85 -2.81
C PRO A 87 -6.16 -12.13 -3.33
N ASP A 88 -5.66 -12.09 -4.56
CA ASP A 88 -4.89 -13.19 -5.13
C ASP A 88 -3.61 -13.44 -4.31
N PRO A 89 -3.22 -14.70 -4.04
CA PRO A 89 -1.99 -14.98 -3.29
C PRO A 89 -0.73 -14.34 -3.87
N GLY A 90 -0.66 -14.16 -5.18
CA GLY A 90 0.47 -13.52 -5.84
C GLY A 90 0.59 -12.04 -5.50
N ILE A 91 -0.52 -11.27 -5.52
CA ILE A 91 -0.46 -9.85 -5.12
C ILE A 91 -0.19 -9.70 -3.63
N VAL A 92 -0.68 -10.63 -2.78
CA VAL A 92 -0.36 -10.67 -1.35
C VAL A 92 1.14 -10.86 -1.15
N GLN A 93 1.75 -11.80 -1.89
CA GLN A 93 3.19 -12.04 -1.79
C GLN A 93 3.99 -10.83 -2.30
N TYR A 94 3.58 -10.25 -3.42
CA TYR A 94 4.20 -9.02 -3.93
C TYR A 94 4.15 -7.87 -2.91
N ALA A 95 3.01 -7.67 -2.25
CA ALA A 95 2.88 -6.66 -1.21
C ALA A 95 3.83 -6.90 -0.02
N LYS A 96 3.96 -8.17 0.42
CA LYS A 96 4.91 -8.56 1.48
C LYS A 96 6.36 -8.30 1.08
N ASP A 97 6.75 -8.67 -0.13
CA ASP A 97 8.10 -8.47 -0.66
C ASP A 97 8.46 -6.97 -0.79
N CYS A 98 7.44 -6.13 -1.02
CA CYS A 98 7.56 -4.66 -1.02
C CYS A 98 7.44 -4.05 0.39
N GLU A 99 7.49 -4.84 1.45
CA GLU A 99 7.39 -4.39 2.85
C GLU A 99 6.13 -3.57 3.18
N VAL A 100 5.01 -3.86 2.48
CA VAL A 100 3.71 -3.23 2.76
C VAL A 100 3.10 -3.82 4.01
N CYS A 101 2.69 -2.98 4.96
CA CYS A 101 1.97 -3.39 6.15
C CYS A 101 0.46 -3.42 5.87
N PHE A 102 -0.17 -4.55 6.14
CA PHE A 102 -1.63 -4.72 5.99
C PHE A 102 -2.14 -5.81 6.94
N SER A 103 -3.43 -5.74 7.26
CA SER A 103 -4.13 -6.78 8.03
C SER A 103 -4.43 -8.00 7.15
N SER A 104 -4.43 -9.18 7.75
CA SER A 104 -4.86 -10.41 7.06
C SER A 104 -6.35 -10.43 6.68
N PHE A 105 -7.13 -9.49 7.20
CA PHE A 105 -8.56 -9.38 6.94
C PHE A 105 -8.92 -8.41 5.79
N VAL A 106 -7.91 -7.80 5.13
CA VAL A 106 -8.18 -6.95 3.96
C VAL A 106 -8.68 -7.77 2.78
N GLY A 107 -9.62 -7.22 2.02
CA GLY A 107 -9.93 -7.68 0.69
C GLY A 107 -8.95 -7.11 -0.35
N GLU A 108 -9.16 -7.43 -1.65
CA GLU A 108 -8.29 -6.94 -2.74
C GLU A 108 -8.22 -5.41 -2.78
N SER A 109 -9.33 -4.72 -2.61
CA SER A 109 -9.39 -3.25 -2.62
C SER A 109 -8.62 -2.65 -1.46
N GLY A 110 -8.80 -3.21 -0.25
CA GLY A 110 -8.09 -2.78 0.95
C GLY A 110 -6.59 -3.00 0.83
N LEU A 111 -6.15 -4.15 0.30
CA LEU A 111 -4.75 -4.44 0.03
C LEU A 111 -4.16 -3.44 -0.97
N LEU A 112 -4.83 -3.19 -2.10
CA LEU A 112 -4.38 -2.20 -3.08
C LEU A 112 -4.28 -0.80 -2.47
N GLN A 113 -5.22 -0.40 -1.62
CA GLN A 113 -5.15 0.88 -0.91
C GLN A 113 -3.90 0.96 -0.01
N CYS A 114 -3.59 -0.10 0.73
CA CYS A 114 -2.37 -0.19 1.54
C CYS A 114 -1.12 -0.10 0.67
N MET A 115 -1.08 -0.82 -0.46
CA MET A 115 0.02 -0.78 -1.41
C MET A 115 0.23 0.63 -1.99
N ILE A 116 -0.82 1.26 -2.51
CA ILE A 116 -0.75 2.60 -3.11
C ILE A 116 -0.19 3.64 -2.14
N SER A 117 -0.50 3.51 -0.84
CA SER A 117 -0.04 4.43 0.19
C SER A 117 1.39 4.19 0.69
N GLN A 118 1.90 2.96 0.56
CA GLN A 118 3.17 2.55 1.19
C GLN A 118 4.28 2.19 0.19
N LEU A 119 3.94 1.84 -1.04
CA LEU A 119 4.92 1.48 -2.07
C LEU A 119 5.87 2.63 -2.38
N SER A 120 7.12 2.27 -2.70
CA SER A 120 8.05 3.21 -3.33
C SER A 120 7.44 3.77 -4.63
N LEU A 121 7.92 4.93 -5.07
CA LEU A 121 7.46 5.50 -6.35
C LEU A 121 7.68 4.53 -7.52
N ARG A 122 8.79 3.78 -7.51
CA ARG A 122 9.11 2.78 -8.53
C ARG A 122 8.08 1.65 -8.54
N ASP A 123 7.81 1.05 -7.38
CA ASP A 123 6.88 -0.07 -7.27
C ASP A 123 5.43 0.37 -7.54
N LYS A 124 5.09 1.60 -7.12
CA LYS A 124 3.80 2.22 -7.45
C LYS A 124 3.63 2.42 -8.96
N ALA A 125 4.71 2.78 -9.68
CA ALA A 125 4.70 2.90 -11.13
C ALA A 125 4.51 1.53 -11.80
N VAL A 126 5.23 0.50 -11.36
CA VAL A 126 5.05 -0.89 -11.85
C VAL A 126 3.61 -1.34 -11.64
N LEU A 127 3.06 -1.16 -10.44
CA LEU A 127 1.68 -1.53 -10.13
C LEU A 127 0.66 -0.78 -11.00
N PHE A 128 0.88 0.52 -11.26
CA PHE A 128 0.00 1.31 -12.12
C PHE A 128 0.06 0.87 -13.58
N ALA A 129 1.26 0.59 -14.13
CA ALA A 129 1.41 0.07 -15.47
C ALA A 129 0.72 -1.30 -15.63
N TYR A 130 0.84 -2.15 -14.62
CA TYR A 130 0.11 -3.41 -14.56
C TYR A 130 -1.41 -3.20 -14.55
N ALA A 131 -1.93 -2.27 -13.73
CA ALA A 131 -3.35 -1.91 -13.70
C ALA A 131 -3.87 -1.45 -15.07
N VAL A 132 -3.11 -0.63 -15.80
CA VAL A 132 -3.45 -0.23 -17.17
C VAL A 132 -3.49 -1.43 -18.11
N SER A 133 -2.53 -2.35 -17.99
CA SER A 133 -2.50 -3.58 -18.79
C SER A 133 -3.73 -4.46 -18.52
N LEU A 134 -4.11 -4.66 -17.25
CA LEU A 134 -5.31 -5.39 -16.85
C LEU A 134 -6.58 -4.75 -17.42
N SER A 135 -6.73 -3.44 -17.26
CA SER A 135 -7.87 -2.70 -17.79
C SER A 135 -8.05 -2.89 -19.30
N ARG A 136 -6.96 -3.02 -20.04
CA ARG A 136 -7.00 -3.25 -21.49
C ARG A 136 -7.33 -4.68 -21.89
N SER A 137 -6.86 -5.65 -21.13
CA SER A 137 -7.19 -7.07 -21.40
C SER A 137 -8.59 -7.46 -20.95
N GLY A 138 -9.28 -6.58 -20.21
CA GLY A 138 -10.58 -6.89 -19.61
C GLY A 138 -10.47 -7.73 -18.33
N ASP A 139 -9.25 -8.09 -17.91
CA ASP A 139 -9.00 -8.71 -16.61
C ASP A 139 -9.02 -7.63 -15.53
N ARG A 140 -9.69 -7.91 -14.43
CA ARG A 140 -9.81 -6.97 -13.30
C ARG A 140 -9.14 -7.47 -12.04
N ARG A 141 -8.60 -8.70 -12.07
CA ARG A 141 -7.98 -9.32 -10.91
C ARG A 141 -6.50 -9.02 -10.82
N PHE A 142 -6.10 -8.37 -9.75
CA PHE A 142 -4.69 -8.09 -9.50
C PHE A 142 -3.95 -9.36 -9.05
N ARG A 143 -2.81 -9.64 -9.69
CA ARG A 143 -1.86 -10.68 -9.35
C ARG A 143 -0.48 -10.08 -9.18
N ASP A 144 0.54 -10.90 -8.99
CA ASP A 144 1.92 -10.42 -8.96
C ASP A 144 2.31 -9.80 -10.32
N PRO A 145 2.59 -8.49 -10.40
CA PRO A 145 2.98 -7.85 -11.66
C PRO A 145 4.30 -8.38 -12.23
N ARG A 146 5.17 -8.98 -11.39
CA ARG A 146 6.49 -9.48 -11.78
C ARG A 146 6.42 -10.74 -12.65
N ILE A 147 5.33 -11.49 -12.58
CA ILE A 147 5.12 -12.69 -13.43
C ILE A 147 4.44 -12.37 -14.76
N SER A 148 4.10 -11.11 -14.99
CA SER A 148 3.51 -10.68 -16.27
C SER A 148 4.53 -10.75 -17.40
N GLU A 149 4.12 -11.21 -18.57
CA GLU A 149 4.94 -11.16 -19.80
C GLU A 149 5.38 -9.72 -20.15
N LYS A 150 4.65 -8.72 -19.64
CA LYS A 150 4.91 -7.30 -19.87
C LYS A 150 5.74 -6.63 -18.75
N VAL A 151 6.33 -7.40 -17.83
CA VAL A 151 7.08 -6.85 -16.69
C VAL A 151 8.16 -5.86 -17.12
N ARG A 152 8.89 -6.11 -18.21
CA ARG A 152 9.90 -5.19 -18.74
C ARG A 152 9.34 -3.84 -19.18
N ALA A 153 8.12 -3.82 -19.73
CA ALA A 153 7.43 -2.59 -20.09
C ALA A 153 7.02 -1.81 -18.84
N PHE A 154 6.60 -2.49 -17.77
CA PHE A 154 6.28 -1.87 -16.49
C PHE A 154 7.52 -1.25 -15.82
N GLU A 155 8.66 -1.95 -15.85
CA GLU A 155 9.94 -1.46 -15.35
C GLU A 155 10.42 -0.23 -16.14
N HIS A 156 10.32 -0.30 -17.48
CA HIS A 156 10.65 0.83 -18.33
C HIS A 156 9.79 2.07 -18.03
N PHE A 157 8.48 1.88 -17.82
CA PHE A 157 7.62 2.97 -17.37
C PHE A 157 8.04 3.52 -16.01
N ALA A 158 8.44 2.67 -15.06
CA ALA A 158 8.95 3.12 -13.76
C ALA A 158 10.23 3.97 -13.89
N ASP A 159 11.12 3.64 -14.83
CA ASP A 159 12.31 4.43 -15.12
C ASP A 159 11.95 5.80 -15.75
N LEU A 160 10.94 5.84 -16.62
CA LEU A 160 10.39 7.12 -17.14
C LEU A 160 9.81 7.99 -16.03
N VAL A 161 9.04 7.41 -15.11
CA VAL A 161 8.49 8.16 -13.96
C VAL A 161 9.59 8.71 -13.07
N ALA A 162 10.68 7.97 -12.87
CA ALA A 162 11.83 8.42 -12.08
C ALA A 162 12.53 9.63 -12.71
N SER A 163 12.52 9.74 -14.04
CA SER A 163 13.20 10.82 -14.80
C SER A 163 12.31 12.02 -15.13
N ASP A 164 10.98 11.90 -15.08
CA ASP A 164 10.02 12.96 -15.43
C ASP A 164 9.23 13.46 -14.22
N PRO A 165 9.52 14.67 -13.69
CA PRO A 165 8.81 15.24 -12.55
C PRO A 165 7.29 15.40 -12.76
N ALA A 166 6.82 15.59 -13.99
CA ALA A 166 5.40 15.73 -14.27
C ALA A 166 4.69 14.38 -14.20
N LEU A 167 5.33 13.30 -14.67
CA LEU A 167 4.82 11.93 -14.50
C LEU A 167 4.83 11.52 -13.03
N LYS A 168 5.92 11.82 -12.32
CA LYS A 168 6.04 11.56 -10.87
C LYS A 168 4.87 12.18 -10.11
N LYS A 169 4.67 13.50 -10.24
CA LYS A 169 3.57 14.21 -9.59
C LYS A 169 2.22 13.63 -9.96
N SER A 170 2.00 13.37 -11.25
CA SER A 170 0.74 12.80 -11.74
C SER A 170 0.47 11.41 -11.19
N LEU A 171 1.49 10.59 -10.92
CA LEU A 171 1.34 9.25 -10.32
C LEU A 171 1.13 9.33 -8.80
N GLU A 172 1.82 10.23 -8.11
CA GLU A 172 1.68 10.41 -6.66
C GLU A 172 0.26 10.80 -6.26
N GLU A 173 -0.42 11.60 -7.09
CA GLU A 173 -1.79 12.05 -6.89
C GLU A 173 -2.86 10.96 -7.13
N ARG A 174 -2.48 9.74 -7.61
CA ARG A 174 -3.42 8.67 -7.92
C ARG A 174 -3.83 7.88 -6.68
N GLY A 175 -5.15 7.70 -6.55
CA GLY A 175 -5.76 6.86 -5.53
C GLY A 175 -6.27 5.52 -6.08
N LEU A 176 -6.91 4.73 -5.22
CA LEU A 176 -7.41 3.39 -5.54
C LEU A 176 -8.28 3.34 -6.80
N ASN A 177 -9.18 4.30 -6.96
CA ASN A 177 -10.07 4.32 -8.13
C ASN A 177 -9.30 4.46 -9.45
N ASP A 178 -8.19 5.21 -9.46
CA ASP A 178 -7.35 5.34 -10.66
C ASP A 178 -6.61 4.05 -11.02
N PHE A 179 -6.30 3.20 -10.04
CA PHE A 179 -5.72 1.88 -10.27
C PHE A 179 -6.77 0.87 -10.75
N LYS A 180 -7.97 0.90 -10.19
CA LYS A 180 -9.07 0.04 -10.63
C LYS A 180 -9.65 0.45 -11.99
N ASN A 181 -9.69 1.75 -12.27
CA ASN A 181 -10.26 2.33 -13.48
C ASN A 181 -9.32 3.39 -14.08
N PRO A 182 -8.20 3.00 -14.70
CA PRO A 182 -7.21 3.93 -15.22
C PRO A 182 -7.79 4.86 -16.28
N ASN A 183 -7.66 6.17 -16.07
CA ASN A 183 -8.17 7.18 -16.99
C ASN A 183 -7.29 7.30 -18.24
N ALA A 184 -7.79 6.87 -19.39
CA ALA A 184 -7.09 6.89 -20.67
C ALA A 184 -6.66 8.30 -21.14
N ARG A 185 -7.24 9.36 -20.61
CA ARG A 185 -6.86 10.74 -20.96
C ARG A 185 -5.68 11.26 -20.13
N SER A 186 -5.33 10.60 -19.04
CA SER A 186 -4.25 11.05 -18.15
C SER A 186 -2.86 10.90 -18.78
N LYS A 187 -1.93 11.77 -18.38
CA LYS A 187 -0.52 11.73 -18.84
C LYS A 187 0.13 10.41 -18.51
N VAL A 188 -0.04 9.92 -17.26
CA VAL A 188 0.55 8.65 -16.81
C VAL A 188 0.01 7.46 -17.61
N TYR A 189 -1.30 7.42 -17.91
CA TYR A 189 -1.86 6.37 -18.76
C TYR A 189 -1.23 6.35 -20.16
N LYS A 190 -1.13 7.54 -20.81
CA LYS A 190 -0.53 7.68 -22.15
C LYS A 190 0.94 7.26 -22.15
N ALA A 191 1.68 7.59 -21.09
CA ALA A 191 3.08 7.17 -20.95
C ALA A 191 3.19 5.64 -20.76
N VAL A 192 2.32 4.99 -19.96
CA VAL A 192 2.26 3.52 -19.90
C VAL A 192 2.01 2.94 -21.29
N MET A 193 1.07 3.52 -22.03
CA MET A 193 0.71 3.04 -23.37
C MET A 193 1.86 3.12 -24.38
N SER A 194 2.79 4.06 -24.22
CA SER A 194 3.99 4.11 -25.07
C SER A 194 5.04 3.06 -24.72
N CYS A 195 4.92 2.41 -23.55
CA CYS A 195 5.81 1.34 -23.10
C CYS A 195 5.26 -0.07 -23.41
N LEU A 196 3.92 -0.23 -23.47
CA LEU A 196 3.22 -1.51 -23.70
C LEU A 196 3.15 -1.93 -25.17
#